data_c8a9ecfb555bf07ef38c5765fcb1b9d1
#
_entry.id   c8a9ecfb555bf07ef38c5765fcb1b9d1
#
_cell.length_a   1.000
_cell.length_b   1.000
_cell.length_c   1.000
_cell.angle_alpha   90.00
_cell.angle_beta   90.00
_cell.angle_gamma   90.00
#
_symmetry.space_group_name_H-M   'P 1'
#
loop_
_entity.id
_entity.type
_entity.pdbx_description
1 polymer ?
#
loop_
_entity_poly.entity_id
_entity_poly.type
_entity_poly.pdbx_seq_one_letter_code
_entity_poly.pdbx_strand_id
1 'polypeptide(L)'
;MASADPGLAPLGAAAEDPTKGGIEIGARGGEERPVAPDQFDARFETGRWEIWAYYAYYIGNNGLTLFNFAPTAFQNLLYQAAGDNMTLYFAGRDRTINSIVLLANGISFAIQIFVFLVIGSFADFGTWRPNILIVLSVVAFAVGFAWLGVHTEEKWRVGLGLYIVGLIAYQTTLTFWTAAFPGLARNTPELRAKADEYSQGAITRDEYDFADSMKRNELSNVAFIVQSVGEIFILAIIVGVMFGVDVNASVANNNWGLSVLIAFATGVWLLLSIPWFVMEKRRPGQDPGMNIIAAGFWQLWRAMTQIWRLKQ
;
A
#
# COMPACT_ATOMS: atom_id res chain seq x y z
N MET A 1 34.79 -58.06 -23.20
CA MET A 1 35.45 -56.74 -23.23
C MET A 1 34.37 -55.72 -22.89
N ALA A 2 34.29 -55.36 -21.65
CA ALA A 2 33.38 -54.34 -21.12
C ALA A 2 34.23 -53.16 -20.73
N SER A 3 33.98 -51.99 -21.28
CA SER A 3 34.64 -50.75 -20.91
C SER A 3 33.86 -50.07 -19.77
N ALA A 4 34.55 -49.87 -18.67
CA ALA A 4 34.06 -49.16 -17.50
C ALA A 4 34.02 -47.65 -17.75
N ASP A 5 32.95 -47.02 -17.33
CA ASP A 5 32.75 -45.59 -17.32
C ASP A 5 33.30 -45.02 -16.00
N PRO A 6 34.16 -44.01 -15.99
CA PRO A 6 34.70 -43.46 -14.76
C PRO A 6 33.86 -42.32 -14.20
N GLY A 7 33.24 -42.55 -13.03
CA GLY A 7 33.27 -41.62 -11.92
C GLY A 7 32.58 -40.28 -12.04
N LEU A 8 31.29 -40.23 -11.61
CA LEU A 8 30.69 -39.01 -11.06
C LEU A 8 31.14 -38.86 -9.60
N ALA A 9 31.98 -37.88 -9.34
CA ALA A 9 32.29 -37.45 -7.96
C ALA A 9 31.08 -36.73 -7.35
N PRO A 10 30.76 -36.92 -6.04
CA PRO A 10 29.71 -36.18 -5.40
C PRO A 10 30.11 -34.72 -5.23
N LEU A 11 29.33 -33.83 -5.81
CA LEU A 11 29.40 -32.38 -5.57
C LEU A 11 29.18 -32.13 -4.07
N GLY A 12 30.28 -31.73 -3.40
CA GLY A 12 30.24 -31.34 -1.99
C GLY A 12 29.26 -30.19 -1.77
N ALA A 13 28.30 -30.43 -0.90
CA ALA A 13 27.47 -29.38 -0.34
C ALA A 13 28.36 -28.39 0.41
N ALA A 14 28.59 -27.23 -0.19
CA ALA A 14 29.12 -26.09 0.55
C ALA A 14 28.08 -25.71 1.61
N ALA A 15 28.45 -25.80 2.87
CA ALA A 15 27.62 -25.35 3.96
C ALA A 15 27.39 -23.84 3.79
N GLU A 16 26.16 -23.47 3.45
CA GLU A 16 25.76 -22.07 3.38
C GLU A 16 25.75 -21.47 4.78
N ASP A 17 26.37 -20.30 4.92
CA ASP A 17 26.43 -19.52 6.13
C ASP A 17 24.99 -19.08 6.54
N PRO A 18 24.45 -19.52 7.70
CA PRO A 18 23.09 -19.25 8.12
C PRO A 18 22.84 -17.77 8.47
N THR A 19 23.85 -16.91 8.39
CA THR A 19 23.74 -15.47 8.68
C THR A 19 23.36 -14.61 7.47
N LYS A 20 23.36 -15.17 6.26
CA LYS A 20 22.89 -14.48 5.04
C LYS A 20 21.44 -14.79 4.73
N GLY A 21 20.53 -14.31 5.58
CA GLY A 21 19.10 -14.53 5.48
C GLY A 21 18.39 -13.57 4.51
N GLY A 22 18.84 -13.47 3.26
CA GLY A 22 18.06 -12.81 2.19
C GLY A 22 17.55 -13.85 1.21
N ILE A 23 16.31 -13.70 0.69
CA ILE A 23 15.86 -14.46 -0.46
C ILE A 23 16.69 -13.98 -1.65
N GLU A 24 17.68 -14.74 -2.06
CA GLU A 24 18.38 -14.46 -3.30
C GLU A 24 17.38 -14.56 -4.45
N ILE A 25 16.98 -13.43 -5.00
CA ILE A 25 16.37 -13.40 -6.33
C ILE A 25 17.52 -13.69 -7.28
N GLY A 26 17.64 -14.97 -7.63
CA GLY A 26 18.70 -15.41 -8.50
C GLY A 26 18.70 -14.60 -9.78
N ALA A 27 19.75 -13.81 -9.99
CA ALA A 27 20.07 -13.17 -11.26
C ALA A 27 20.30 -14.20 -12.38
N ARG A 28 20.25 -15.49 -12.05
CA ARG A 28 20.44 -16.64 -12.95
C ARG A 28 19.44 -17.72 -12.55
N GLY A 29 18.24 -17.71 -13.17
CA GLY A 29 17.36 -18.88 -13.34
C GLY A 29 17.21 -19.91 -12.20
N GLY A 30 17.47 -19.54 -10.96
CA GLY A 30 17.25 -20.39 -9.79
C GLY A 30 15.76 -20.45 -9.49
N GLU A 31 15.22 -21.63 -9.23
CA GLU A 31 13.87 -21.82 -8.74
C GLU A 31 13.67 -20.99 -7.46
N GLU A 32 12.66 -20.14 -7.42
CA GLU A 32 12.26 -19.44 -6.20
C GLU A 32 12.01 -20.47 -5.11
N ARG A 33 12.73 -20.37 -3.99
CA ARG A 33 12.47 -21.21 -2.83
C ARG A 33 11.07 -20.86 -2.30
N PRO A 34 10.13 -21.81 -2.22
CA PRO A 34 8.77 -21.52 -1.79
C PRO A 34 8.71 -21.06 -0.33
N VAL A 35 9.73 -21.43 0.46
CA VAL A 35 9.83 -21.13 1.90
C VAL A 35 10.88 -20.07 2.16
N ALA A 36 10.49 -19.02 2.88
CA ALA A 36 11.36 -17.91 3.21
C ALA A 36 12.09 -18.14 4.56
N PRO A 37 13.36 -17.71 4.71
CA PRO A 37 14.14 -17.90 5.93
C PRO A 37 13.50 -17.34 7.20
N ASP A 38 12.74 -16.24 7.09
CA ASP A 38 12.05 -15.63 8.22
C ASP A 38 10.95 -16.53 8.83
N GLN A 39 10.44 -17.53 8.09
CA GLN A 39 9.47 -18.50 8.61
C GLN A 39 10.04 -19.43 9.69
N PHE A 40 11.35 -19.60 9.74
CA PHE A 40 12.04 -20.41 10.76
C PHE A 40 12.51 -19.62 11.99
N ASP A 41 12.38 -18.29 11.96
CA ASP A 41 12.76 -17.43 13.09
C ASP A 41 11.53 -17.03 13.91
N ALA A 42 11.48 -17.48 15.17
CA ALA A 42 10.37 -17.22 16.10
C ALA A 42 10.07 -15.72 16.30
N ARG A 43 11.07 -14.82 16.10
CA ARG A 43 10.88 -13.36 16.20
C ARG A 43 9.87 -12.82 15.21
N PHE A 44 9.74 -13.46 14.04
CA PHE A 44 8.89 -13.00 12.94
C PHE A 44 7.53 -13.70 12.91
N GLU A 45 7.22 -14.62 13.83
CA GLU A 45 5.92 -15.28 13.90
C GLU A 45 4.79 -14.25 14.02
N THR A 46 3.78 -14.36 13.16
CA THR A 46 2.64 -13.45 13.14
C THR A 46 1.70 -13.73 14.30
N GLY A 47 1.58 -12.77 15.20
CA GLY A 47 0.65 -12.84 16.32
C GLY A 47 -0.76 -12.40 15.95
N ARG A 48 -1.76 -12.88 16.70
CA ARG A 48 -3.16 -12.49 16.53
C ARG A 48 -3.38 -10.97 16.57
N TRP A 49 -2.72 -10.27 17.46
CA TRP A 49 -2.86 -8.83 17.61
C TRP A 49 -2.23 -8.05 16.44
N GLU A 50 -1.15 -8.56 15.85
CA GLU A 50 -0.56 -7.99 14.64
C GLU A 50 -1.54 -8.07 13.45
N ILE A 51 -2.25 -9.20 13.30
CA ILE A 51 -3.30 -9.37 12.28
C ILE A 51 -4.45 -8.36 12.50
N TRP A 52 -4.93 -8.22 13.75
CA TRP A 52 -5.99 -7.26 14.06
C TRP A 52 -5.54 -5.80 13.85
N ALA A 53 -4.29 -5.48 14.16
CA ALA A 53 -3.70 -4.17 13.89
C ALA A 53 -3.62 -3.88 12.38
N TYR A 54 -3.29 -4.90 11.57
CA TYR A 54 -3.34 -4.83 10.11
C TYR A 54 -4.75 -4.53 9.60
N TYR A 55 -5.77 -5.20 10.13
CA TYR A 55 -7.16 -4.94 9.77
C TYR A 55 -7.62 -3.56 10.23
N ALA A 56 -7.25 -3.12 11.43
CA ALA A 56 -7.59 -1.79 11.95
C ALA A 56 -7.03 -0.68 11.05
N TYR A 57 -5.77 -0.80 10.61
CA TYR A 57 -5.19 0.14 9.65
C TYR A 57 -6.02 0.23 8.36
N TYR A 58 -6.51 -0.90 7.85
CA TYR A 58 -7.31 -0.94 6.64
C TYR A 58 -8.68 -0.25 6.80
N ILE A 59 -9.33 -0.38 7.97
CA ILE A 59 -10.55 0.37 8.27
C ILE A 59 -10.28 1.88 8.15
N GLY A 60 -9.15 2.36 8.66
CA GLY A 60 -8.77 3.78 8.60
C GLY A 60 -8.40 4.21 7.17
N ASN A 61 -7.59 3.41 6.48
CA ASN A 61 -7.12 3.68 5.11
C ASN A 61 -8.10 3.14 4.04
N ASN A 62 -9.40 3.38 4.23
CA ASN A 62 -10.47 2.92 3.34
C ASN A 62 -10.72 3.80 2.10
N GLY A 63 -10.03 4.93 1.98
CA GLY A 63 -10.19 5.86 0.88
C GLY A 63 -11.20 6.99 1.10
N LEU A 64 -11.98 7.00 2.17
CA LEU A 64 -13.00 8.04 2.42
C LEU A 64 -12.39 9.45 2.46
N THR A 65 -11.23 9.63 3.09
CA THR A 65 -10.60 10.93 3.26
C THR A 65 -10.10 11.56 1.96
N LEU A 66 -8.99 11.06 1.47
CA LEU A 66 -8.19 11.70 0.41
C LEU A 66 -8.58 11.21 -1.00
N PHE A 67 -9.28 10.08 -1.11
CA PHE A 67 -9.70 9.53 -2.39
C PHE A 67 -11.17 9.83 -2.73
N ASN A 68 -12.07 9.97 -1.74
CA ASN A 68 -13.48 10.25 -1.96
C ASN A 68 -13.89 11.68 -1.59
N PHE A 69 -13.62 12.13 -0.35
CA PHE A 69 -14.11 13.45 0.10
C PHE A 69 -13.23 14.61 -0.41
N ALA A 70 -11.91 14.45 -0.45
CA ALA A 70 -11.04 15.53 -0.92
C ALA A 70 -11.27 15.90 -2.40
N PRO A 71 -11.47 14.98 -3.36
CA PRO A 71 -11.87 15.31 -4.72
C PRO A 71 -13.18 16.08 -4.78
N THR A 72 -14.18 15.68 -3.98
CA THR A 72 -15.48 16.35 -3.91
C THR A 72 -15.35 17.76 -3.36
N ALA A 73 -14.62 17.95 -2.27
CA ALA A 73 -14.35 19.26 -1.69
C ALA A 73 -13.59 20.16 -2.69
N PHE A 74 -12.57 19.64 -3.35
CA PHE A 74 -11.81 20.36 -4.38
C PHE A 74 -12.71 20.79 -5.55
N GLN A 75 -13.52 19.89 -6.07
CA GLN A 75 -14.42 20.17 -7.18
C GLN A 75 -15.47 21.22 -6.81
N ASN A 76 -16.03 21.18 -5.60
CA ASN A 76 -16.95 22.21 -5.12
C ASN A 76 -16.31 23.58 -5.04
N LEU A 77 -15.09 23.68 -4.53
CA LEU A 77 -14.35 24.95 -4.50
C LEU A 77 -14.10 25.51 -5.90
N LEU A 78 -13.80 24.64 -6.88
CA LEU A 78 -13.62 25.05 -8.27
C LEU A 78 -14.92 25.61 -8.88
N TYR A 79 -16.07 24.94 -8.65
CA TYR A 79 -17.36 25.42 -9.16
C TYR A 79 -17.74 26.78 -8.59
N GLN A 80 -17.49 26.99 -7.29
CA GLN A 80 -17.78 28.26 -6.65
C GLN A 80 -16.84 29.37 -7.12
N ALA A 81 -15.54 29.08 -7.23
CA ALA A 81 -14.56 30.05 -7.74
C ALA A 81 -14.81 30.47 -9.20
N ALA A 82 -15.38 29.55 -10.00
CA ALA A 82 -15.70 29.81 -11.41
C ALA A 82 -17.00 30.62 -11.60
N GLY A 83 -17.93 30.52 -10.66
CA GLY A 83 -19.24 31.16 -10.75
C GLY A 83 -19.97 30.80 -12.04
N ASP A 84 -20.72 31.75 -12.59
CA ASP A 84 -21.54 31.54 -13.80
C ASP A 84 -20.71 31.24 -15.06
N ASN A 85 -19.46 31.66 -15.11
CA ASN A 85 -18.58 31.46 -16.28
C ASN A 85 -18.11 30.02 -16.45
N MET A 86 -18.21 29.18 -15.42
CA MET A 86 -17.79 27.76 -15.39
C MET A 86 -16.35 27.51 -15.87
N THR A 87 -15.52 28.57 -15.84
CA THR A 87 -14.10 28.54 -16.24
C THR A 87 -13.24 29.27 -15.23
N LEU A 88 -11.99 28.84 -15.10
CA LEU A 88 -10.96 29.47 -14.26
C LEU A 88 -9.65 29.58 -15.03
N TYR A 89 -8.92 30.68 -14.81
CA TYR A 89 -7.59 30.82 -15.36
C TYR A 89 -6.61 29.88 -14.65
N PHE A 90 -6.14 28.88 -15.38
CA PHE A 90 -5.23 27.87 -14.87
C PHE A 90 -4.26 27.38 -15.96
N ALA A 91 -2.97 27.26 -15.60
CA ALA A 91 -1.90 26.81 -16.50
C ALA A 91 -1.88 27.54 -17.84
N GLY A 92 -1.90 28.91 -17.78
CA GLY A 92 -1.69 29.80 -18.93
C GLY A 92 -2.91 30.10 -19.79
N ARG A 93 -4.11 29.55 -19.45
CA ARG A 93 -5.36 29.82 -20.18
C ARG A 93 -6.61 29.58 -19.33
N ASP A 94 -7.76 30.08 -19.80
CA ASP A 94 -9.05 29.73 -19.21
C ASP A 94 -9.40 28.27 -19.52
N ARG A 95 -9.81 27.55 -18.47
CA ARG A 95 -10.14 26.13 -18.52
C ARG A 95 -11.47 25.88 -17.83
N THR A 96 -12.21 24.93 -18.35
CA THR A 96 -13.39 24.41 -17.67
C THR A 96 -13.00 23.67 -16.42
N ILE A 97 -13.90 23.59 -15.45
CA ILE A 97 -13.69 22.87 -14.16
C ILE A 97 -13.23 21.44 -14.40
N ASN A 98 -13.92 20.70 -15.27
CA ASN A 98 -13.56 19.31 -15.59
C ASN A 98 -12.14 19.19 -16.17
N SER A 99 -11.72 20.17 -16.99
CA SER A 99 -10.35 20.19 -17.52
C SER A 99 -9.30 20.41 -16.43
N ILE A 100 -9.60 21.23 -15.41
CA ILE A 100 -8.70 21.44 -14.26
C ILE A 100 -8.61 20.17 -13.42
N VAL A 101 -9.73 19.52 -13.11
CA VAL A 101 -9.76 18.25 -12.36
C VAL A 101 -8.99 17.15 -13.09
N LEU A 102 -9.23 17.01 -14.41
CA LEU A 102 -8.53 16.02 -15.22
C LEU A 102 -7.02 16.27 -15.28
N LEU A 103 -6.62 17.54 -15.41
CA LEU A 103 -5.20 17.92 -15.40
C LEU A 103 -4.55 17.67 -14.03
N ALA A 104 -5.25 17.98 -12.93
CA ALA A 104 -4.79 17.69 -11.57
C ALA A 104 -4.57 16.18 -11.36
N ASN A 105 -5.52 15.35 -11.81
CA ASN A 105 -5.38 13.89 -11.79
C ASN A 105 -4.19 13.43 -12.63
N GLY A 106 -4.06 13.92 -13.85
CA GLY A 106 -2.93 13.59 -14.73
C GLY A 106 -1.57 13.93 -14.11
N ILE A 107 -1.46 15.11 -13.50
CA ILE A 107 -0.24 15.52 -12.76
C ILE A 107 0.01 14.60 -11.57
N SER A 108 -1.03 14.29 -10.78
CA SER A 108 -0.92 13.40 -9.61
C SER A 108 -0.41 12.02 -10.03
N PHE A 109 -0.98 11.43 -11.08
CA PHE A 109 -0.56 10.12 -11.59
C PHE A 109 0.86 10.14 -12.16
N ALA A 110 1.24 11.20 -12.89
CA ALA A 110 2.59 11.32 -13.41
C ALA A 110 3.64 11.39 -12.29
N ILE A 111 3.38 12.20 -11.25
CA ILE A 111 4.24 12.27 -10.07
C ILE A 111 4.26 10.94 -9.33
N GLN A 112 3.11 10.28 -9.19
CA GLN A 112 3.00 9.00 -8.52
C GLN A 112 3.79 7.89 -9.21
N ILE A 113 3.76 7.82 -10.55
CA ILE A 113 4.60 6.89 -11.32
C ILE A 113 6.07 7.11 -10.98
N PHE A 114 6.52 8.38 -10.97
CA PHE A 114 7.90 8.70 -10.62
C PHE A 114 8.24 8.32 -9.18
N VAL A 115 7.35 8.60 -8.23
CA VAL A 115 7.51 8.20 -6.81
C VAL A 115 7.64 6.67 -6.71
N PHE A 116 6.79 5.90 -7.37
CA PHE A 116 6.87 4.43 -7.35
C PHE A 116 8.12 3.87 -8.01
N LEU A 117 8.62 4.50 -9.07
CA LEU A 117 9.89 4.09 -9.68
C LEU A 117 11.08 4.27 -8.73
N VAL A 118 11.05 5.30 -7.87
CA VAL A 118 12.15 5.61 -6.95
C VAL A 118 12.05 4.85 -5.64
N ILE A 119 10.87 4.85 -5.01
CA ILE A 119 10.71 4.28 -3.66
C ILE A 119 9.97 2.96 -3.61
N GLY A 120 9.29 2.56 -4.71
CA GLY A 120 8.50 1.32 -4.74
C GLY A 120 9.31 0.06 -4.42
N SER A 121 10.56 0.02 -4.85
CA SER A 121 11.47 -1.09 -4.55
C SER A 121 11.71 -1.30 -3.04
N PHE A 122 11.59 -0.25 -2.22
CA PHE A 122 11.70 -0.39 -0.76
C PHE A 122 10.49 -1.08 -0.12
N ALA A 123 9.41 -1.31 -0.87
CA ALA A 123 8.28 -2.11 -0.42
C ALA A 123 8.65 -3.61 -0.37
N ASP A 124 9.47 -4.07 -1.33
CA ASP A 124 9.85 -5.47 -1.49
C ASP A 124 11.23 -5.77 -0.90
N PHE A 125 12.16 -4.82 -0.98
CA PHE A 125 13.56 -4.99 -0.58
C PHE A 125 13.91 -4.28 0.73
N GLY A 126 14.73 -4.94 1.55
CA GLY A 126 15.26 -4.38 2.79
C GLY A 126 14.22 -4.29 3.91
N THR A 127 14.46 -3.40 4.88
CA THR A 127 13.65 -3.27 6.12
C THR A 127 13.01 -1.89 6.28
N TRP A 128 13.05 -1.04 5.26
CA TRP A 128 12.61 0.36 5.31
C TRP A 128 11.10 0.55 5.17
N ARG A 129 10.38 -0.45 4.66
CA ARG A 129 8.94 -0.41 4.39
C ARG A 129 8.11 0.20 5.53
N PRO A 130 8.22 -0.26 6.81
CA PRO A 130 7.42 0.30 7.90
C PRO A 130 7.69 1.79 8.15
N ASN A 131 8.95 2.20 8.07
CA ASN A 131 9.32 3.61 8.28
C ASN A 131 8.77 4.51 7.17
N ILE A 132 8.84 4.07 5.92
CA ILE A 132 8.29 4.80 4.77
C ILE A 132 6.77 4.91 4.91
N LEU A 133 6.10 3.83 5.29
CA LEU A 133 4.65 3.83 5.54
C LEU A 133 4.26 4.86 6.61
N ILE A 134 4.99 4.91 7.74
CA ILE A 134 4.73 5.87 8.81
C ILE A 134 4.90 7.31 8.32
N VAL A 135 6.01 7.61 7.63
CA VAL A 135 6.28 8.97 7.12
C VAL A 135 5.20 9.41 6.13
N LEU A 136 4.83 8.55 5.19
CA LEU A 136 3.79 8.85 4.21
C LEU A 136 2.41 9.00 4.88
N SER A 137 2.10 8.19 5.89
CA SER A 137 0.85 8.31 6.65
C SER A 137 0.81 9.65 7.41
N VAL A 138 1.92 10.09 8.02
CA VAL A 138 2.00 11.40 8.67
C VAL A 138 1.77 12.54 7.66
N VAL A 139 2.33 12.44 6.46
CA VAL A 139 2.04 13.41 5.37
C VAL A 139 0.57 13.40 5.01
N ALA A 140 -0.04 12.22 4.85
CA ALA A 140 -1.46 12.09 4.54
C ALA A 140 -2.34 12.69 5.64
N PHE A 141 -2.02 12.46 6.92
CA PHE A 141 -2.75 13.04 8.05
C PHE A 141 -2.61 14.57 8.09
N ALA A 142 -1.40 15.10 7.87
CA ALA A 142 -1.18 16.54 7.80
C ALA A 142 -2.00 17.19 6.68
N VAL A 143 -2.04 16.58 5.50
CA VAL A 143 -2.88 17.03 4.38
C VAL A 143 -4.35 16.94 4.72
N GLY A 144 -4.82 15.84 5.31
CA GLY A 144 -6.22 15.66 5.71
C GLY A 144 -6.69 16.72 6.71
N PHE A 145 -5.88 17.03 7.73
CA PHE A 145 -6.22 18.10 8.68
C PHE A 145 -6.07 19.51 8.08
N ALA A 146 -5.17 19.71 7.11
CA ALA A 146 -5.02 21.00 6.44
C ALA A 146 -6.28 21.42 5.65
N TRP A 147 -7.13 20.47 5.26
CA TRP A 147 -8.42 20.76 4.63
C TRP A 147 -9.35 21.61 5.51
N LEU A 148 -9.22 21.58 6.84
CA LEU A 148 -9.98 22.49 7.74
C LEU A 148 -9.73 23.97 7.44
N GLY A 149 -8.56 24.31 6.91
CA GLY A 149 -8.24 25.66 6.48
C GLY A 149 -8.70 26.01 5.06
N VAL A 150 -9.27 25.05 4.29
CA VAL A 150 -9.54 25.21 2.85
C VAL A 150 -11.02 24.91 2.56
N HIS A 151 -11.90 25.85 2.93
CA HIS A 151 -13.35 25.73 2.77
C HIS A 151 -13.99 26.96 2.10
N THR A 152 -13.18 27.89 1.57
CA THR A 152 -13.62 29.07 0.81
C THR A 152 -13.11 29.01 -0.61
N GLU A 153 -13.90 29.50 -1.57
CA GLU A 153 -13.61 29.47 -2.99
C GLU A 153 -12.27 30.12 -3.36
N GLU A 154 -11.85 31.18 -2.65
CA GLU A 154 -10.58 31.86 -2.86
C GLU A 154 -9.37 30.94 -2.69
N LYS A 155 -9.52 29.89 -1.87
CA LYS A 155 -8.46 28.95 -1.52
C LYS A 155 -8.39 27.72 -2.46
N TRP A 156 -9.12 27.73 -3.58
CA TRP A 156 -9.13 26.58 -4.49
C TRP A 156 -7.75 26.15 -4.97
N ARG A 157 -6.77 27.12 -5.12
CA ARG A 157 -5.39 26.78 -5.49
C ARG A 157 -4.64 26.03 -4.40
N VAL A 158 -4.90 26.36 -3.12
CA VAL A 158 -4.38 25.60 -1.98
C VAL A 158 -5.03 24.21 -1.96
N GLY A 159 -6.36 24.16 -2.20
CA GLY A 159 -7.10 22.90 -2.34
C GLY A 159 -6.53 22.01 -3.43
N LEU A 160 -6.13 22.56 -4.58
CA LEU A 160 -5.44 21.81 -5.63
C LEU A 160 -4.15 21.16 -5.14
N GLY A 161 -3.31 21.92 -4.40
CA GLY A 161 -2.08 21.39 -3.83
C GLY A 161 -2.33 20.27 -2.84
N LEU A 162 -3.27 20.46 -1.91
CA LEU A 162 -3.67 19.43 -0.93
C LEU A 162 -4.26 18.19 -1.62
N TYR A 163 -5.05 18.38 -2.67
CA TYR A 163 -5.61 17.29 -3.46
C TYR A 163 -4.52 16.44 -4.11
N ILE A 164 -3.57 17.05 -4.82
CA ILE A 164 -2.48 16.34 -5.51
C ILE A 164 -1.61 15.58 -4.49
N VAL A 165 -1.13 16.27 -3.45
CA VAL A 165 -0.26 15.66 -2.43
C VAL A 165 -1.00 14.59 -1.65
N GLY A 166 -2.27 14.83 -1.31
CA GLY A 166 -3.11 13.88 -0.59
C GLY A 166 -3.35 12.60 -1.37
N LEU A 167 -3.66 12.71 -2.65
CA LEU A 167 -3.89 11.55 -3.52
C LEU A 167 -2.63 10.68 -3.66
N ILE A 168 -1.47 11.32 -3.86
CA ILE A 168 -0.17 10.63 -3.95
C ILE A 168 0.15 9.93 -2.61
N ALA A 169 0.04 10.65 -1.49
CA ALA A 169 0.33 10.11 -0.17
C ALA A 169 -0.60 8.92 0.16
N TYR A 170 -1.91 9.05 -0.08
CA TYR A 170 -2.88 7.98 0.15
C TYR A 170 -2.53 6.72 -0.65
N GLN A 171 -2.34 6.84 -1.96
CA GLN A 171 -2.09 5.68 -2.81
C GLN A 171 -0.73 5.02 -2.51
N THR A 172 0.26 5.83 -2.14
CA THR A 172 1.57 5.30 -1.75
C THR A 172 1.50 4.59 -0.40
N THR A 173 0.77 5.12 0.59
CA THR A 173 0.55 4.42 1.88
C THR A 173 -0.17 3.10 1.68
N LEU A 174 -1.18 3.05 0.82
CA LEU A 174 -1.90 1.82 0.48
C LEU A 174 -0.95 0.76 -0.10
N THR A 175 -0.06 1.16 -1.01
CA THR A 175 0.93 0.26 -1.63
C THR A 175 1.90 -0.30 -0.58
N PHE A 176 2.46 0.54 0.29
CA PHE A 176 3.41 0.10 1.31
C PHE A 176 2.74 -0.75 2.41
N TRP A 177 1.48 -0.48 2.72
CA TRP A 177 0.71 -1.30 3.65
C TRP A 177 0.38 -2.67 3.03
N THR A 178 -0.08 -2.74 1.78
CA THR A 178 -0.37 -4.02 1.10
C THR A 178 0.89 -4.87 0.91
N ALA A 179 2.05 -4.27 0.71
CA ALA A 179 3.32 -4.98 0.62
C ALA A 179 3.73 -5.70 1.93
N ALA A 180 3.11 -5.38 3.08
CA ALA A 180 3.29 -6.13 4.33
C ALA A 180 2.60 -7.50 4.30
N PHE A 181 1.56 -7.64 3.50
CA PHE A 181 0.63 -8.77 3.53
C PHE A 181 1.27 -10.14 3.28
N PRO A 182 2.14 -10.34 2.26
CA PRO A 182 2.79 -11.62 2.07
C PRO A 182 3.63 -12.06 3.27
N GLY A 183 4.38 -11.14 3.86
CA GLY A 183 5.17 -11.41 5.07
C GLY A 183 4.32 -11.73 6.30
N LEU A 184 3.17 -11.04 6.44
CA LEU A 184 2.21 -11.31 7.50
C LEU A 184 1.60 -12.71 7.37
N ALA A 185 1.14 -13.08 6.17
CA ALA A 185 0.48 -14.36 5.90
C ALA A 185 1.43 -15.55 6.10
N ARG A 186 2.62 -15.51 5.47
CA ARG A 186 3.57 -16.64 5.51
C ARG A 186 4.13 -16.93 6.90
N ASN A 187 4.13 -15.94 7.79
CA ASN A 187 4.62 -16.10 9.16
C ASN A 187 3.53 -16.46 10.18
N THR A 188 2.30 -16.78 9.75
CA THR A 188 1.29 -17.33 10.65
C THR A 188 1.73 -18.69 11.18
N PRO A 189 1.34 -19.08 12.42
CA PRO A 189 1.74 -20.36 13.01
C PRO A 189 1.42 -21.56 12.09
N GLU A 190 0.28 -21.51 11.39
CA GLU A 190 -0.15 -22.57 10.48
C GLU A 190 0.78 -22.72 9.27
N LEU A 191 1.15 -21.60 8.63
CA LEU A 191 2.04 -21.66 7.46
C LEU A 191 3.50 -21.93 7.83
N ARG A 192 3.93 -21.52 9.02
CA ARG A 192 5.24 -21.90 9.55
C ARG A 192 5.34 -23.41 9.77
N ALA A 193 4.29 -24.04 10.34
CA ALA A 193 4.24 -25.49 10.47
C ALA A 193 4.29 -26.20 9.09
N LYS A 194 3.60 -25.65 8.07
CA LYS A 194 3.68 -26.17 6.70
C LYS A 194 5.05 -25.96 6.06
N ALA A 195 5.74 -24.87 6.38
CA ALA A 195 7.11 -24.64 5.93
C ALA A 195 8.08 -25.65 6.55
N ASP A 196 7.91 -26.00 7.83
CA ASP A 196 8.67 -27.06 8.50
C ASP A 196 8.40 -28.45 7.87
N GLU A 197 7.13 -28.80 7.64
CA GLU A 197 6.74 -30.04 6.95
C GLU A 197 7.36 -30.14 5.55
N TYR A 198 7.35 -29.04 4.78
CA TYR A 198 7.95 -28.96 3.47
C TYR A 198 9.47 -29.12 3.52
N SER A 199 10.14 -28.43 4.44
CA SER A 199 11.60 -28.51 4.61
C SER A 199 12.10 -29.90 4.99
N GLN A 200 11.25 -30.68 5.69
CA GLN A 200 11.48 -32.09 6.06
C GLN A 200 11.10 -33.08 4.95
N GLY A 201 10.55 -32.60 3.85
CA GLY A 201 10.07 -33.46 2.74
C GLY A 201 8.78 -34.22 3.06
N ALA A 202 8.03 -33.83 4.10
CA ALA A 202 6.78 -34.46 4.50
C ALA A 202 5.60 -34.08 3.58
N ILE A 203 5.66 -32.91 2.95
CA ILE A 203 4.68 -32.43 1.97
C ILE A 203 5.38 -31.98 0.69
N THR A 204 4.64 -31.97 -0.41
CA THR A 204 5.11 -31.52 -1.72
C THR A 204 5.06 -29.98 -1.83
N ARG A 205 5.72 -29.43 -2.85
CA ARG A 205 5.66 -27.99 -3.17
C ARG A 205 4.21 -27.54 -3.45
N ASP A 206 3.46 -28.33 -4.22
CA ASP A 206 2.08 -28.00 -4.58
C ASP A 206 1.17 -27.93 -3.35
N GLU A 207 1.37 -28.84 -2.37
CA GLU A 207 0.64 -28.81 -1.10
C GLU A 207 0.99 -27.58 -0.26
N TYR A 208 2.26 -27.18 -0.21
CA TYR A 208 2.67 -25.97 0.47
C TYR A 208 2.11 -24.71 -0.21
N ASP A 209 2.23 -24.59 -1.54
CA ASP A 209 1.74 -23.46 -2.33
C ASP A 209 0.20 -23.34 -2.21
N PHE A 210 -0.50 -24.46 -2.16
CA PHE A 210 -1.94 -24.49 -1.89
C PHE A 210 -2.27 -23.96 -0.49
N ALA A 211 -1.55 -24.40 0.54
CA ALA A 211 -1.76 -23.92 1.92
C ALA A 211 -1.48 -22.42 2.05
N ASP A 212 -0.40 -21.91 1.42
CA ASP A 212 -0.07 -20.47 1.38
C ASP A 212 -1.17 -19.66 0.69
N SER A 213 -1.66 -20.13 -0.45
CA SER A 213 -2.75 -19.49 -1.19
C SER A 213 -4.04 -19.44 -0.37
N MET A 214 -4.42 -20.54 0.27
CA MET A 214 -5.61 -20.61 1.13
C MET A 214 -5.50 -19.66 2.32
N LYS A 215 -4.34 -19.59 2.99
CA LYS A 215 -4.13 -18.70 4.12
C LYS A 215 -4.18 -17.23 3.73
N ARG A 216 -3.59 -16.87 2.59
CA ARG A 216 -3.69 -15.51 2.03
C ARG A 216 -5.13 -15.16 1.71
N ASN A 217 -5.89 -16.05 1.10
CA ASN A 217 -7.30 -15.82 0.79
C ASN A 217 -8.14 -15.64 2.06
N GLU A 218 -7.92 -16.46 3.09
CA GLU A 218 -8.59 -16.34 4.38
C GLU A 218 -8.35 -14.96 5.00
N LEU A 219 -7.08 -14.56 5.16
CA LEU A 219 -6.72 -13.29 5.76
C LEU A 219 -7.24 -12.09 4.94
N SER A 220 -7.17 -12.17 3.61
CA SER A 220 -7.68 -11.14 2.72
C SER A 220 -9.18 -10.98 2.83
N ASN A 221 -9.93 -12.08 2.80
CA ASN A 221 -11.39 -12.06 2.93
C ASN A 221 -11.83 -11.47 4.28
N VAL A 222 -11.17 -11.88 5.38
CA VAL A 222 -11.44 -11.32 6.70
C VAL A 222 -11.10 -9.81 6.74
N ALA A 223 -9.98 -9.40 6.15
CA ALA A 223 -9.61 -7.99 6.06
C ALA A 223 -10.67 -7.15 5.35
N PHE A 224 -11.19 -7.62 4.21
CA PHE A 224 -12.26 -6.95 3.48
C PHE A 224 -13.57 -6.88 4.29
N ILE A 225 -13.96 -7.95 4.96
CA ILE A 225 -15.17 -7.96 5.81
C ILE A 225 -15.01 -6.95 6.95
N VAL A 226 -13.90 -6.98 7.67
CA VAL A 226 -13.62 -6.08 8.79
C VAL A 226 -13.58 -4.62 8.34
N GLN A 227 -12.93 -4.35 7.20
CA GLN A 227 -12.89 -3.01 6.59
C GLN A 227 -14.29 -2.53 6.22
N SER A 228 -15.08 -3.35 5.51
CA SER A 228 -16.43 -2.97 5.05
C SER A 228 -17.38 -2.69 6.23
N VAL A 229 -17.33 -3.54 7.26
CA VAL A 229 -18.12 -3.33 8.48
C VAL A 229 -17.67 -2.04 9.19
N GLY A 230 -16.36 -1.85 9.34
CA GLY A 230 -15.81 -0.63 9.96
C GLY A 230 -16.17 0.63 9.18
N GLU A 231 -16.14 0.58 7.85
CA GLU A 231 -16.54 1.69 6.97
C GLU A 231 -18.02 2.06 7.13
N ILE A 232 -18.92 1.08 7.24
CA ILE A 232 -20.35 1.33 7.50
C ILE A 232 -20.53 2.11 8.82
N PHE A 233 -19.81 1.73 9.88
CA PHE A 233 -19.86 2.46 11.15
C PHE A 233 -19.34 3.90 11.00
N ILE A 234 -18.23 4.10 10.30
CA ILE A 234 -17.67 5.43 10.02
C ILE A 234 -18.68 6.27 9.24
N LEU A 235 -19.30 5.71 8.19
CA LEU A 235 -20.31 6.41 7.39
C LEU A 235 -21.54 6.78 8.22
N ALA A 236 -22.01 5.92 9.12
CA ALA A 236 -23.12 6.23 10.03
C ALA A 236 -22.78 7.42 10.93
N ILE A 237 -21.56 7.50 11.47
CA ILE A 237 -21.11 8.64 12.27
C ILE A 237 -21.00 9.90 11.40
N ILE A 238 -20.50 9.78 10.18
CA ILE A 238 -20.40 10.88 9.21
C ILE A 238 -21.76 11.51 8.96
N VAL A 239 -22.81 10.70 8.78
CA VAL A 239 -24.18 11.21 8.63
C VAL A 239 -24.58 12.07 9.84
N GLY A 240 -24.28 11.63 11.06
CA GLY A 240 -24.50 12.40 12.27
C GLY A 240 -23.72 13.72 12.30
N VAL A 241 -22.46 13.71 11.87
CA VAL A 241 -21.63 14.92 11.76
C VAL A 241 -22.22 15.90 10.74
N MET A 242 -22.69 15.41 9.58
CA MET A 242 -23.33 16.26 8.56
C MET A 242 -24.58 16.97 9.08
N PHE A 243 -25.42 16.28 9.87
CA PHE A 243 -26.57 16.91 10.54
C PHE A 243 -26.12 17.97 11.54
N GLY A 244 -25.09 17.70 12.33
CA GLY A 244 -24.56 18.64 13.33
C GLY A 244 -23.96 19.91 12.74
N VAL A 245 -23.39 19.83 11.53
CA VAL A 245 -22.82 20.99 10.80
C VAL A 245 -23.88 21.72 9.97
N ASP A 246 -25.05 21.13 9.77
CA ASP A 246 -26.14 21.65 8.92
C ASP A 246 -25.65 21.95 7.49
N VAL A 247 -25.10 20.95 6.85
CA VAL A 247 -24.46 21.07 5.52
C VAL A 247 -25.40 21.57 4.41
N ASN A 248 -26.71 21.52 4.62
CA ASN A 248 -27.74 21.97 3.68
C ASN A 248 -28.17 23.42 3.89
N ALA A 249 -27.72 24.08 4.96
CA ALA A 249 -28.13 25.45 5.26
C ALA A 249 -27.59 26.48 4.25
N SER A 250 -26.38 26.25 3.74
CA SER A 250 -25.74 27.14 2.76
C SER A 250 -24.59 26.44 2.03
N VAL A 251 -24.13 27.05 0.94
CA VAL A 251 -22.94 26.60 0.22
C VAL A 251 -21.69 26.65 1.12
N ALA A 252 -21.57 27.67 1.96
CA ALA A 252 -20.47 27.80 2.92
C ALA A 252 -20.51 26.67 3.96
N ASN A 253 -21.70 26.31 4.47
CA ASN A 253 -21.85 25.18 5.38
C ASN A 253 -21.51 23.85 4.73
N ASN A 254 -21.86 23.66 3.45
CA ASN A 254 -21.50 22.46 2.69
C ASN A 254 -19.98 22.31 2.57
N ASN A 255 -19.28 23.37 2.20
CA ASN A 255 -17.82 23.35 2.10
C ASN A 255 -17.15 23.11 3.45
N TRP A 256 -17.62 23.79 4.50
CA TRP A 256 -17.15 23.56 5.86
C TRP A 256 -17.40 22.12 6.29
N GLY A 257 -18.60 21.59 6.02
CA GLY A 257 -18.96 20.20 6.28
C GLY A 257 -18.01 19.21 5.61
N LEU A 258 -17.70 19.38 4.34
CA LEU A 258 -16.73 18.53 3.62
C LEU A 258 -15.34 18.60 4.27
N SER A 259 -14.88 19.77 4.64
CA SER A 259 -13.59 19.93 5.34
C SER A 259 -13.58 19.23 6.70
N VAL A 260 -14.68 19.33 7.47
CA VAL A 260 -14.86 18.62 8.75
C VAL A 260 -14.90 17.10 8.53
N LEU A 261 -15.57 16.61 7.48
CA LEU A 261 -15.61 15.17 7.15
C LEU A 261 -14.24 14.63 6.82
N ILE A 262 -13.46 15.35 6.02
CA ILE A 262 -12.09 14.96 5.68
C ILE A 262 -11.25 14.88 6.96
N ALA A 263 -11.33 15.89 7.83
CA ALA A 263 -10.58 15.92 9.09
C ALA A 263 -11.03 14.82 10.06
N PHE A 264 -12.34 14.57 10.18
CA PHE A 264 -12.90 13.50 11.01
C PHE A 264 -12.40 12.13 10.54
N ALA A 265 -12.55 11.81 9.25
CA ALA A 265 -12.11 10.54 8.70
C ALA A 265 -10.57 10.39 8.79
N THR A 266 -9.81 11.49 8.65
CA THR A 266 -8.37 11.52 8.90
C THR A 266 -8.05 11.18 10.36
N GLY A 267 -8.79 11.74 11.31
CA GLY A 267 -8.64 11.44 12.74
C GLY A 267 -8.90 9.96 13.06
N VAL A 268 -9.95 9.38 12.47
CA VAL A 268 -10.23 7.95 12.58
C VAL A 268 -9.10 7.11 11.99
N TRP A 269 -8.62 7.46 10.80
CA TRP A 269 -7.48 6.77 10.19
C TRP A 269 -6.23 6.86 11.05
N LEU A 270 -5.89 8.04 11.57
CA LEU A 270 -4.75 8.20 12.47
C LEU A 270 -4.86 7.29 13.69
N LEU A 271 -6.01 7.28 14.38
CA LEU A 271 -6.22 6.45 15.57
C LEU A 271 -6.09 4.96 15.26
N LEU A 272 -6.69 4.50 14.17
CA LEU A 272 -6.66 3.09 13.75
C LEU A 272 -5.31 2.66 13.18
N SER A 273 -4.43 3.61 12.81
CA SER A 273 -3.08 3.32 12.32
C SER A 273 -2.08 3.05 13.46
N ILE A 274 -2.30 3.61 14.65
CA ILE A 274 -1.37 3.48 15.77
C ILE A 274 -1.07 2.02 16.13
N PRO A 275 -2.06 1.12 16.27
CA PRO A 275 -1.80 -0.29 16.56
C PRO A 275 -0.87 -0.94 15.54
N TRP A 276 -1.07 -0.66 14.24
CA TRP A 276 -0.24 -1.21 13.19
C TRP A 276 1.20 -0.69 13.26
N PHE A 277 1.40 0.60 13.42
CA PHE A 277 2.74 1.20 13.54
C PHE A 277 3.55 0.67 14.72
N VAL A 278 2.87 0.23 15.79
CA VAL A 278 3.50 -0.33 16.99
C VAL A 278 3.73 -1.84 16.87
N MET A 279 2.79 -2.56 16.25
CA MET A 279 2.78 -4.03 16.25
C MET A 279 3.40 -4.66 15.01
N GLU A 280 3.57 -3.91 13.92
CA GLU A 280 4.18 -4.42 12.70
C GLU A 280 5.61 -4.91 12.96
N LYS A 281 5.85 -6.20 12.75
CA LYS A 281 7.18 -6.77 12.85
C LYS A 281 7.99 -6.42 11.60
N ARG A 282 9.24 -5.96 11.83
CA ARG A 282 10.16 -5.59 10.75
C ARG A 282 10.78 -6.84 10.14
N ARG A 283 9.99 -7.57 9.36
CA ARG A 283 10.46 -8.74 8.63
C ARG A 283 11.44 -8.33 7.55
N PRO A 284 12.50 -9.12 7.32
CA PRO A 284 13.42 -8.86 6.23
C PRO A 284 12.67 -8.95 4.89
N GLY A 285 12.87 -7.96 4.04
CA GLY A 285 12.49 -8.04 2.63
C GLY A 285 13.45 -8.94 1.87
N GLN A 286 13.24 -9.04 0.56
CA GLN A 286 14.16 -9.73 -0.33
C GLN A 286 15.52 -9.01 -0.36
N ASP A 287 16.62 -9.77 -0.45
CA ASP A 287 17.94 -9.19 -0.72
C ASP A 287 18.15 -9.15 -2.24
N PRO A 288 18.28 -7.96 -2.86
CA PRO A 288 18.46 -7.86 -4.29
C PRO A 288 19.90 -8.17 -4.74
N GLY A 289 20.86 -8.33 -3.81
CA GLY A 289 22.30 -8.47 -4.13
C GLY A 289 22.90 -7.26 -4.85
N MET A 290 22.14 -6.15 -4.94
CA MET A 290 22.52 -4.90 -5.61
C MET A 290 21.84 -3.70 -4.93
N ASN A 291 22.12 -2.47 -5.43
CA ASN A 291 21.42 -1.27 -4.93
C ASN A 291 19.90 -1.42 -5.10
N ILE A 292 19.11 -1.16 -4.04
CA ILE A 292 17.65 -1.34 -3.99
C ILE A 292 16.94 -0.62 -5.12
N ILE A 293 17.34 0.63 -5.43
CA ILE A 293 16.72 1.41 -6.51
C ILE A 293 17.02 0.78 -7.86
N ALA A 294 18.27 0.35 -8.09
CA ALA A 294 18.63 -0.35 -9.31
C ALA A 294 17.90 -1.68 -9.47
N ALA A 295 17.67 -2.40 -8.36
CA ALA A 295 16.89 -3.63 -8.34
C ALA A 295 15.43 -3.39 -8.77
N GLY A 296 14.80 -2.28 -8.31
CA GLY A 296 13.45 -1.90 -8.72
C GLY A 296 13.34 -1.65 -10.23
N PHE A 297 14.28 -0.88 -10.81
CA PHE A 297 14.32 -0.68 -12.26
C PHE A 297 14.55 -1.98 -13.03
N TRP A 298 15.41 -2.85 -12.52
CA TRP A 298 15.69 -4.14 -13.14
C TRP A 298 14.48 -5.08 -13.10
N GLN A 299 13.75 -5.12 -11.97
CA GLN A 299 12.48 -5.88 -11.87
C GLN A 299 11.44 -5.38 -12.88
N LEU A 300 11.27 -4.07 -13.00
CA LEU A 300 10.36 -3.48 -13.97
C LEU A 300 10.74 -3.89 -15.39
N TRP A 301 12.02 -3.77 -15.75
CA TRP A 301 12.53 -4.19 -17.06
C TRP A 301 12.28 -5.67 -17.32
N ARG A 302 12.54 -6.53 -16.33
CA ARG A 302 12.28 -7.97 -16.42
C ARG A 302 10.79 -8.26 -16.62
N ALA A 303 9.92 -7.64 -15.84
CA ALA A 303 8.48 -7.81 -15.98
C ALA A 303 7.98 -7.39 -17.36
N MET A 304 8.41 -6.22 -17.85
CA MET A 304 8.05 -5.74 -19.19
C MET A 304 8.52 -6.71 -20.30
N THR A 305 9.73 -7.22 -20.22
CA THR A 305 10.26 -8.16 -21.20
C THR A 305 9.58 -9.52 -21.14
N GLN A 306 9.20 -10.00 -19.96
CA GLN A 306 8.44 -11.24 -19.81
C GLN A 306 7.02 -11.12 -20.38
N ILE A 307 6.31 -10.02 -20.05
CA ILE A 307 4.97 -9.76 -20.60
C ILE A 307 5.02 -9.66 -22.13
N TRP A 308 6.06 -9.02 -22.69
CA TRP A 308 6.23 -8.92 -24.14
C TRP A 308 6.39 -10.29 -24.81
N ARG A 309 7.12 -11.20 -24.16
CA ARG A 309 7.30 -12.58 -24.66
C ARG A 309 6.03 -13.44 -24.59
N LEU A 310 5.14 -13.17 -23.64
CA LEU A 310 3.86 -13.89 -23.51
C LEU A 310 2.83 -13.52 -24.60
N LYS A 311 3.05 -12.42 -25.33
CA LYS A 311 2.19 -12.00 -26.46
C LYS A 311 2.53 -12.67 -27.79
N GLN A 312 3.57 -13.47 -27.84
CA GLN A 312 3.96 -14.27 -29.01
C GLN A 312 3.54 -15.72 -28.81
#